data_809e641a06ea78da86e52052870081b4
#
_entry.id   809e641a06ea78da86e52052870081b4
#
_cell.length_a   1.000
_cell.length_b   1.000
_cell.length_c   1.000
_cell.angle_alpha   90.00
_cell.angle_beta   90.00
_cell.angle_gamma   90.00
#
_symmetry.space_group_name_H-M   'P 1'
#
loop_
_entity.id
_entity.type
_entity.pdbx_description
1 polymer ?
#
loop_
_entity_poly.entity_id
_entity_poly.type
_entity_poly.pdbx_seq_one_letter_code
_entity_poly.pdbx_strand_id
1 'polypeptide(L)'
;MGWEGWFSIGVTLICFGILALTRISPDIVMVGGLTLLLVAGVLSPDQALAGLANEGMVTVGVLYVVVAGLRDTGGIGWIVQAVLGQPRSLALAQLRLMSPVAAMSAFLNNTPVVAMFIPAVSDWAKRNQLSVSRLMIPLSFASIAGGMCTLIGTSTNLVINGLLIKETGLSLELFELAWVGVPIMLLVFVFILFGSKWLLPERVPAISRYDDAREYTVEMLVDHGSVLS
;
A
#
# COMPACT_ATOMS: atom_id res chain seq x y z
N MET A 1 -15.64 19.70 29.01
CA MET A 1 -14.99 18.37 28.88
C MET A 1 -14.64 17.89 30.27
N GLY A 2 -15.10 16.68 30.63
CA GLY A 2 -14.74 16.05 31.93
C GLY A 2 -13.27 15.58 31.91
N TRP A 3 -12.77 15.11 33.05
CA TRP A 3 -11.41 14.54 33.19
C TRP A 3 -11.16 13.39 32.19
N GLU A 4 -12.22 12.62 31.88
CA GLU A 4 -12.21 11.51 30.90
C GLU A 4 -11.79 11.96 29.49
N GLY A 5 -12.29 13.14 29.06
CA GLY A 5 -11.93 13.69 27.76
C GLY A 5 -10.46 14.11 27.70
N TRP A 6 -9.94 14.74 28.75
CA TRP A 6 -8.52 15.13 28.82
C TRP A 6 -7.60 13.91 28.91
N PHE A 7 -8.02 12.88 29.63
CA PHE A 7 -7.29 11.63 29.72
C PHE A 7 -7.23 10.91 28.37
N SER A 8 -8.35 10.84 27.64
CA SER A 8 -8.41 10.26 26.29
C SER A 8 -7.50 10.98 25.31
N ILE A 9 -7.49 12.32 25.33
CA ILE A 9 -6.59 13.12 24.50
C ILE A 9 -5.13 12.83 24.87
N GLY A 10 -4.81 12.75 26.16
CA GLY A 10 -3.47 12.44 26.64
C GLY A 10 -2.97 11.08 26.16
N VAL A 11 -3.79 10.03 26.30
CA VAL A 11 -3.47 8.69 25.83
C VAL A 11 -3.29 8.68 24.31
N THR A 12 -4.16 9.34 23.56
CA THR A 12 -4.05 9.43 22.10
C THR A 12 -2.75 10.11 21.68
N LEU A 13 -2.39 11.24 22.30
CA LEU A 13 -1.14 11.93 21.99
C LEU A 13 0.09 11.08 22.35
N ILE A 14 0.06 10.33 23.46
CA ILE A 14 1.12 9.40 23.84
C ILE A 14 1.25 8.29 22.78
N CYS A 15 0.14 7.70 22.35
CA CYS A 15 0.17 6.69 21.29
C CYS A 15 0.79 7.24 19.99
N PHE A 16 0.38 8.42 19.56
CA PHE A 16 0.98 9.08 18.39
C PHE A 16 2.47 9.39 18.61
N GLY A 17 2.85 9.86 19.79
CA GLY A 17 4.26 10.09 20.14
C GLY A 17 5.10 8.83 20.06
N ILE A 18 4.61 7.71 20.61
CA ILE A 18 5.29 6.42 20.55
C ILE A 18 5.42 5.95 19.08
N LEU A 19 4.35 6.05 18.29
CA LEU A 19 4.37 5.66 16.88
C LEU A 19 5.34 6.50 16.04
N ALA A 20 5.48 7.79 16.36
CA ALA A 20 6.36 8.70 15.64
C ALA A 20 7.85 8.54 16.02
N LEU A 21 8.13 8.26 17.30
CA LEU A 21 9.48 8.29 17.85
C LEU A 21 10.10 6.88 18.02
N THR A 22 9.29 5.82 17.98
CA THR A 22 9.77 4.46 18.21
C THR A 22 9.47 3.56 17.00
N ARG A 23 10.06 2.35 17.02
CA ARG A 23 9.79 1.31 16.02
C ARG A 23 8.86 0.22 16.56
N ILE A 24 8.12 0.52 17.62
CA ILE A 24 7.16 -0.43 18.18
C ILE A 24 6.00 -0.61 17.19
N SER A 25 5.55 -1.84 17.06
CA SER A 25 4.46 -2.19 16.13
C SER A 25 3.17 -1.44 16.49
N PRO A 26 2.48 -0.83 15.51
CA PRO A 26 1.29 0.00 15.76
C PRO A 26 0.16 -0.72 16.50
N ASP A 27 -0.01 -2.03 16.27
CA ASP A 27 -1.00 -2.86 16.93
C ASP A 27 -0.77 -2.91 18.45
N ILE A 28 0.48 -3.09 18.89
CA ILE A 28 0.85 -3.11 20.30
C ILE A 28 0.56 -1.76 20.96
N VAL A 29 0.92 -0.66 20.30
CA VAL A 29 0.70 0.69 20.83
C VAL A 29 -0.79 0.98 20.95
N MET A 30 -1.58 0.66 19.92
CA MET A 30 -3.03 0.92 19.91
C MET A 30 -3.78 0.05 20.92
N VAL A 31 -3.44 -1.25 21.04
CA VAL A 31 -4.01 -2.14 22.06
C VAL A 31 -3.61 -1.68 23.46
N GLY A 32 -2.37 -1.24 23.65
CA GLY A 32 -1.91 -0.66 24.93
C GLY A 32 -2.70 0.60 25.30
N GLY A 33 -2.91 1.52 24.38
CA GLY A 33 -3.73 2.72 24.58
C GLY A 33 -5.18 2.38 24.93
N LEU A 34 -5.80 1.43 24.20
CA LEU A 34 -7.15 0.96 24.49
C LEU A 34 -7.24 0.32 25.89
N THR A 35 -6.24 -0.47 26.27
CA THR A 35 -6.17 -1.10 27.60
C THR A 35 -6.08 -0.04 28.70
N LEU A 36 -5.30 1.03 28.50
CA LEU A 36 -5.22 2.14 29.46
C LEU A 36 -6.55 2.84 29.66
N LEU A 37 -7.31 3.07 28.57
CA LEU A 37 -8.64 3.69 28.64
C LEU A 37 -9.66 2.79 29.35
N LEU A 38 -9.57 1.47 29.14
CA LEU A 38 -10.39 0.48 29.85
C LEU A 38 -10.07 0.42 31.36
N VAL A 39 -8.81 0.33 31.72
CA VAL A 39 -8.37 0.23 33.12
C VAL A 39 -8.69 1.53 33.90
N ALA A 40 -8.58 2.68 33.23
CA ALA A 40 -8.97 3.97 33.79
C ALA A 40 -10.50 4.16 33.93
N GLY A 41 -11.30 3.22 33.41
CA GLY A 41 -12.77 3.32 33.46
C GLY A 41 -13.37 4.37 32.52
N VAL A 42 -12.58 4.90 31.58
CA VAL A 42 -13.03 5.87 30.58
C VAL A 42 -13.91 5.20 29.51
N LEU A 43 -13.59 3.95 29.17
CA LEU A 43 -14.37 3.13 28.24
C LEU A 43 -14.91 1.89 28.95
N SER A 44 -16.16 1.52 28.67
CA SER A 44 -16.67 0.22 29.02
C SER A 44 -16.11 -0.87 28.10
N PRO A 45 -16.09 -2.16 28.50
CA PRO A 45 -15.66 -3.25 27.63
C PRO A 45 -16.42 -3.30 26.30
N ASP A 46 -17.73 -3.07 26.31
CA ASP A 46 -18.57 -3.05 25.12
C ASP A 46 -18.18 -1.92 24.17
N GLN A 47 -17.89 -0.73 24.71
CA GLN A 47 -17.44 0.42 23.92
C GLN A 47 -16.04 0.18 23.32
N ALA A 48 -15.14 -0.40 24.08
CA ALA A 48 -13.79 -0.71 23.64
C ALA A 48 -13.78 -1.73 22.49
N LEU A 49 -14.67 -2.72 22.54
CA LEU A 49 -14.77 -3.78 21.54
C LEU A 49 -15.72 -3.43 20.38
N ALA A 50 -16.57 -2.39 20.51
CA ALA A 50 -17.51 -1.98 19.48
C ALA A 50 -16.82 -1.66 18.12
N GLY A 51 -15.57 -1.20 18.15
CA GLY A 51 -14.79 -0.96 16.93
C GLY A 51 -14.53 -2.23 16.12
N LEU A 52 -14.40 -3.39 16.76
CA LEU A 52 -14.19 -4.67 16.08
C LEU A 52 -15.45 -5.18 15.37
N ALA A 53 -16.63 -4.78 15.83
CA ALA A 53 -17.92 -5.11 15.23
C ALA A 53 -18.39 -4.09 14.17
N ASN A 54 -17.55 -3.10 13.85
CA ASN A 54 -17.86 -2.12 12.81
C ASN A 54 -17.88 -2.82 11.44
N GLU A 55 -18.96 -2.62 10.66
CA GLU A 55 -19.12 -3.24 9.33
C GLU A 55 -17.94 -2.96 8.39
N GLY A 56 -17.38 -1.75 8.44
CA GLY A 56 -16.18 -1.40 7.68
C GLY A 56 -14.98 -2.26 8.04
N MET A 57 -14.75 -2.52 9.34
CA MET A 57 -13.65 -3.38 9.80
C MET A 57 -13.84 -4.83 9.39
N VAL A 58 -15.06 -5.36 9.51
CA VAL A 58 -15.39 -6.72 9.05
C VAL A 58 -15.18 -6.84 7.55
N THR A 59 -15.65 -5.86 6.77
CA THR A 59 -15.45 -5.81 5.31
C THR A 59 -13.98 -5.80 4.93
N VAL A 60 -13.14 -5.02 5.64
CA VAL A 60 -11.68 -5.03 5.44
C VAL A 60 -11.12 -6.44 5.67
N GLY A 61 -11.50 -7.11 6.75
CA GLY A 61 -11.07 -8.48 7.05
C GLY A 61 -11.42 -9.47 5.92
N VAL A 62 -12.65 -9.43 5.44
CA VAL A 62 -13.11 -10.27 4.32
C VAL A 62 -12.34 -9.97 3.03
N LEU A 63 -12.12 -8.69 2.72
CA LEU A 63 -11.34 -8.29 1.55
C LEU A 63 -9.89 -8.79 1.61
N TYR A 64 -9.26 -8.84 2.78
CA TYR A 64 -7.93 -9.42 2.92
C TYR A 64 -7.89 -10.90 2.52
N VAL A 65 -8.91 -11.68 2.88
CA VAL A 65 -9.03 -13.10 2.48
C VAL A 65 -9.17 -13.22 0.96
N VAL A 66 -10.02 -12.39 0.34
CA VAL A 66 -10.21 -12.38 -1.11
C VAL A 66 -8.90 -12.03 -1.85
N VAL A 67 -8.19 -11.02 -1.35
CA VAL A 67 -6.90 -10.60 -1.92
C VAL A 67 -5.83 -11.68 -1.77
N ALA A 68 -5.79 -12.40 -0.65
CA ALA A 68 -4.89 -13.54 -0.47
C ALA A 68 -5.16 -14.61 -1.53
N GLY A 69 -6.42 -14.97 -1.78
CA GLY A 69 -6.79 -15.89 -2.85
C GLY A 69 -6.37 -15.42 -4.24
N LEU A 70 -6.54 -14.13 -4.56
CA LEU A 70 -6.12 -13.56 -5.84
C LEU A 70 -4.59 -13.59 -6.01
N ARG A 71 -3.85 -13.39 -4.93
CA ARG A 71 -2.38 -13.49 -4.90
C ARG A 71 -1.93 -14.93 -5.14
N ASP A 72 -2.49 -15.89 -4.40
CA ASP A 72 -2.09 -17.29 -4.44
C ASP A 72 -2.43 -17.97 -5.79
N THR A 73 -3.49 -17.52 -6.47
CA THR A 73 -3.85 -17.98 -7.81
C THR A 73 -2.99 -17.40 -8.93
N GLY A 74 -2.09 -16.44 -8.62
CA GLY A 74 -1.25 -15.80 -9.63
C GLY A 74 -1.99 -14.85 -10.59
N GLY A 75 -3.27 -14.55 -10.31
CA GLY A 75 -4.12 -13.69 -11.14
C GLY A 75 -3.51 -12.31 -11.42
N ILE A 76 -2.76 -11.78 -10.45
CA ILE A 76 -2.08 -10.49 -10.60
C ILE A 76 -0.93 -10.55 -11.58
N GLY A 77 -0.13 -11.62 -11.55
CA GLY A 77 0.95 -11.83 -12.52
C GLY A 77 0.43 -11.84 -13.95
N TRP A 78 -0.73 -12.47 -14.18
CA TRP A 78 -1.40 -12.46 -15.48
C TRP A 78 -1.84 -11.07 -15.91
N ILE A 79 -2.47 -10.28 -15.00
CA ILE A 79 -2.89 -8.89 -15.27
C ILE A 79 -1.68 -8.03 -15.64
N VAL A 80 -0.59 -8.12 -14.88
CA VAL A 80 0.63 -7.36 -15.12
C VAL A 80 1.21 -7.68 -16.51
N GLN A 81 1.31 -8.96 -16.87
CA GLN A 81 1.84 -9.36 -18.17
C GLN A 81 0.94 -8.92 -19.33
N ALA A 82 -0.38 -9.02 -19.17
CA ALA A 82 -1.34 -8.65 -20.21
C ALA A 82 -1.40 -7.14 -20.46
N VAL A 83 -1.29 -6.32 -19.41
CA VAL A 83 -1.55 -4.88 -19.49
C VAL A 83 -0.28 -4.05 -19.69
N LEU A 84 0.83 -4.40 -19.05
CA LEU A 84 2.06 -3.59 -19.06
C LEU A 84 2.78 -3.63 -20.42
N GLY A 85 2.84 -4.78 -21.09
CA GLY A 85 3.45 -4.93 -22.41
C GLY A 85 4.87 -4.32 -22.52
N GLN A 86 5.23 -3.87 -23.73
CA GLN A 86 6.50 -3.18 -24.02
C GLN A 86 6.23 -1.69 -24.28
N PRO A 87 6.57 -0.78 -23.37
CA PRO A 87 6.35 0.65 -23.54
C PRO A 87 7.46 1.27 -24.38
N ARG A 88 7.09 2.21 -25.25
CA ARG A 88 8.03 2.96 -26.10
C ARG A 88 8.60 4.22 -25.41
N SER A 89 8.06 4.62 -24.27
CA SER A 89 8.48 5.80 -23.51
C SER A 89 8.16 5.64 -22.03
N LEU A 90 8.89 6.38 -21.18
CA LEU A 90 8.65 6.38 -19.74
C LEU A 90 7.22 6.81 -19.37
N ALA A 91 6.70 7.86 -20.02
CA ALA A 91 5.33 8.32 -19.77
C ALA A 91 4.29 7.24 -20.10
N LEU A 92 4.48 6.52 -21.22
CA LEU A 92 3.61 5.41 -21.56
C LEU A 92 3.74 4.24 -20.58
N ALA A 93 4.96 3.98 -20.09
CA ALA A 93 5.20 2.99 -19.04
C ALA A 93 4.45 3.35 -17.76
N GLN A 94 4.56 4.59 -17.31
CA GLN A 94 3.86 5.10 -16.14
C GLN A 94 2.33 5.01 -16.30
N LEU A 95 1.80 5.45 -17.44
CA LEU A 95 0.35 5.38 -17.70
C LEU A 95 -0.17 3.95 -17.72
N ARG A 96 0.55 3.01 -18.38
CA ARG A 96 0.19 1.59 -18.42
C ARG A 96 0.28 0.92 -17.05
N LEU A 97 1.17 1.39 -16.18
CA LEU A 97 1.26 0.94 -14.80
C LEU A 97 0.14 1.53 -13.93
N MET A 98 -0.04 2.85 -14.01
CA MET A 98 -0.97 3.57 -13.13
C MET A 98 -2.43 3.18 -13.35
N SER A 99 -2.83 2.97 -14.61
CA SER A 99 -4.23 2.66 -14.95
C SER A 99 -4.74 1.36 -14.31
N PRO A 100 -4.09 0.18 -14.47
CA PRO A 100 -4.56 -1.05 -13.84
C PRO A 100 -4.40 -1.02 -12.31
N VAL A 101 -3.35 -0.37 -11.81
CA VAL A 101 -3.15 -0.23 -10.36
C VAL A 101 -4.27 0.58 -9.73
N ALA A 102 -4.63 1.72 -10.30
CA ALA A 102 -5.74 2.53 -9.81
C ALA A 102 -7.08 1.79 -9.90
N ALA A 103 -7.34 1.11 -11.03
CA ALA A 103 -8.54 0.32 -11.21
C ALA A 103 -8.65 -0.82 -10.18
N MET A 104 -7.56 -1.53 -9.91
CA MET A 104 -7.53 -2.58 -8.88
C MET A 104 -7.66 -2.00 -7.47
N SER A 105 -6.99 -0.89 -7.19
CA SER A 105 -7.03 -0.25 -5.87
C SER A 105 -8.38 0.40 -5.57
N ALA A 106 -9.19 0.68 -6.57
CA ALA A 106 -10.58 1.09 -6.35
C ALA A 106 -11.43 0.00 -5.67
N PHE A 107 -11.05 -1.28 -5.81
CA PHE A 107 -11.79 -2.42 -5.25
C PHE A 107 -10.98 -3.22 -4.22
N LEU A 108 -9.67 -3.06 -4.21
CA LEU A 108 -8.76 -3.74 -3.31
C LEU A 108 -7.99 -2.70 -2.49
N ASN A 109 -7.67 -3.05 -1.24
CA ASN A 109 -6.93 -2.15 -0.38
C ASN A 109 -5.54 -1.81 -0.98
N ASN A 110 -5.08 -0.57 -0.79
CA ASN A 110 -3.84 -0.03 -1.36
C ASN A 110 -2.61 -0.89 -1.04
N THR A 111 -2.45 -1.28 0.23
CA THR A 111 -1.24 -2.00 0.70
C THR A 111 -1.00 -3.31 -0.02
N PRO A 112 -1.97 -4.26 -0.10
CA PRO A 112 -1.78 -5.49 -0.85
C PRO A 112 -1.57 -5.25 -2.34
N VAL A 113 -2.27 -4.29 -2.96
CA VAL A 113 -2.08 -3.95 -4.38
C VAL A 113 -0.63 -3.52 -4.63
N VAL A 114 -0.12 -2.57 -3.87
CA VAL A 114 1.27 -2.10 -4.02
C VAL A 114 2.27 -3.23 -3.76
N ALA A 115 2.08 -4.00 -2.68
CA ALA A 115 2.98 -5.10 -2.32
C ALA A 115 3.09 -6.15 -3.44
N MET A 116 1.99 -6.42 -4.14
CA MET A 116 1.96 -7.38 -5.25
C MET A 116 2.59 -6.83 -6.53
N PHE A 117 2.40 -5.53 -6.80
CA PHE A 117 2.96 -4.91 -8.01
C PHE A 117 4.46 -4.61 -7.90
N ILE A 118 5.04 -4.42 -6.71
CA ILE A 118 6.47 -4.13 -6.55
C ILE A 118 7.37 -5.15 -7.25
N PRO A 119 7.31 -6.47 -6.97
CA PRO A 119 8.16 -7.44 -7.65
C PRO A 119 7.88 -7.50 -9.16
N ALA A 120 6.60 -7.50 -9.55
CA ALA A 120 6.21 -7.57 -10.96
C ALA A 120 6.69 -6.35 -11.78
N VAL A 121 6.58 -5.15 -11.21
CA VAL A 121 7.08 -3.91 -11.83
C VAL A 121 8.59 -3.88 -11.86
N SER A 122 9.28 -4.39 -10.84
CA SER A 122 10.74 -4.48 -10.82
C SER A 122 11.26 -5.38 -11.94
N ASP A 123 10.66 -6.55 -12.13
CA ASP A 123 11.01 -7.47 -13.21
C ASP A 123 10.66 -6.91 -14.60
N TRP A 124 9.49 -6.29 -14.73
CA TRP A 124 9.09 -5.65 -15.97
C TRP A 124 9.98 -4.48 -16.35
N ALA A 125 10.37 -3.65 -15.38
CA ALA A 125 11.27 -2.52 -15.59
C ALA A 125 12.65 -3.00 -16.05
N LYS A 126 13.22 -4.04 -15.42
CA LYS A 126 14.50 -4.66 -15.82
C LYS A 126 14.44 -5.16 -17.26
N ARG A 127 13.39 -5.89 -17.64
CA ARG A 127 13.21 -6.42 -19.02
C ARG A 127 13.10 -5.32 -20.08
N ASN A 128 12.55 -4.17 -19.73
CA ASN A 128 12.35 -3.03 -20.66
C ASN A 128 13.42 -1.94 -20.49
N GLN A 129 14.48 -2.17 -19.72
CA GLN A 129 15.55 -1.20 -19.47
C GLN A 129 15.05 0.14 -18.90
N LEU A 130 14.00 0.07 -18.07
CA LEU A 130 13.42 1.22 -17.39
C LEU A 130 13.94 1.34 -15.96
N SER A 131 14.10 2.57 -15.47
CA SER A 131 14.47 2.81 -14.09
C SER A 131 13.32 2.46 -13.14
N VAL A 132 13.54 1.46 -12.25
CA VAL A 132 12.56 1.04 -11.24
C VAL A 132 12.15 2.19 -10.34
N SER A 133 13.10 3.09 -9.97
CA SER A 133 12.82 4.23 -9.09
C SER A 133 11.78 5.20 -9.68
N ARG A 134 11.72 5.33 -11.01
CA ARG A 134 10.74 6.16 -11.71
C ARG A 134 9.35 5.53 -11.85
N LEU A 135 9.19 4.28 -11.44
CA LEU A 135 7.92 3.55 -11.49
C LEU A 135 7.32 3.32 -10.10
N MET A 136 8.13 3.26 -9.04
CA MET A 136 7.65 2.97 -7.68
C MET A 136 6.78 4.10 -7.11
N ILE A 137 7.15 5.37 -7.36
CA ILE A 137 6.34 6.52 -6.92
C ILE A 137 5.01 6.57 -7.68
N PRO A 138 4.97 6.50 -9.02
CA PRO A 138 3.71 6.35 -9.77
C PRO A 138 2.83 5.19 -9.31
N LEU A 139 3.42 4.03 -9.00
CA LEU A 139 2.71 2.88 -8.45
C LEU A 139 1.95 3.24 -7.15
N SER A 140 2.67 3.86 -6.21
CA SER A 140 2.10 4.24 -4.91
C SER A 140 0.99 5.28 -5.07
N PHE A 141 1.22 6.34 -5.84
CA PHE A 141 0.23 7.39 -6.07
C PHE A 141 -1.01 6.90 -6.81
N ALA A 142 -0.83 6.02 -7.80
CA ALA A 142 -1.94 5.42 -8.52
C ALA A 142 -2.82 4.55 -7.60
N SER A 143 -2.19 3.79 -6.71
CA SER A 143 -2.91 2.99 -5.71
C SER A 143 -3.71 3.88 -4.76
N ILE A 144 -3.10 4.92 -4.20
CA ILE A 144 -3.79 5.85 -3.29
C ILE A 144 -4.96 6.55 -4.01
N ALA A 145 -4.71 7.12 -5.19
CA ALA A 145 -5.72 7.84 -5.96
C ALA A 145 -6.87 6.93 -6.41
N GLY A 146 -6.57 5.69 -6.82
CA GLY A 146 -7.57 4.68 -7.14
C GLY A 146 -8.42 4.30 -5.93
N GLY A 147 -7.79 4.07 -4.78
CA GLY A 147 -8.47 3.75 -3.53
C GLY A 147 -9.44 4.82 -3.04
N MET A 148 -9.25 6.08 -3.44
CA MET A 148 -10.17 7.18 -3.12
C MET A 148 -11.44 7.17 -3.98
N CYS A 149 -11.49 6.41 -5.08
CA CYS A 149 -12.61 6.45 -6.01
C CYS A 149 -13.84 5.66 -5.56
N THR A 150 -13.69 4.72 -4.62
CA THR A 150 -14.81 3.92 -4.13
C THR A 150 -14.80 3.79 -2.61
N LEU A 151 -15.93 3.37 -2.07
CA LEU A 151 -16.09 3.15 -0.65
C LEU A 151 -15.17 2.03 -0.12
N ILE A 152 -14.94 0.97 -0.90
CA ILE A 152 -14.17 -0.21 -0.51
C ILE A 152 -12.68 -0.12 -0.85
N GLY A 153 -12.26 0.86 -1.66
CA GLY A 153 -10.89 0.99 -2.15
C GLY A 153 -9.87 1.31 -1.06
N THR A 154 -10.29 1.89 0.05
CA THR A 154 -9.42 2.10 1.23
C THR A 154 -10.18 1.85 2.54
N SER A 155 -9.48 1.27 3.50
CA SER A 155 -10.06 0.97 4.83
C SER A 155 -10.54 2.23 5.56
N THR A 156 -9.93 3.38 5.33
CA THR A 156 -10.35 4.66 5.92
C THR A 156 -11.79 5.02 5.51
N ASN A 157 -12.14 4.86 4.24
CA ASN A 157 -13.49 5.15 3.75
C ASN A 157 -14.53 4.24 4.42
N LEU A 158 -14.21 2.95 4.56
CA LEU A 158 -15.08 1.99 5.22
C LEU A 158 -15.30 2.30 6.69
N VAL A 159 -14.25 2.67 7.41
CA VAL A 159 -14.34 3.06 8.82
C VAL A 159 -15.19 4.32 8.99
N ILE A 160 -14.95 5.34 8.15
CA ILE A 160 -15.73 6.60 8.17
C ILE A 160 -17.20 6.31 7.86
N ASN A 161 -17.49 5.48 6.85
CA ASN A 161 -18.87 5.09 6.53
C ASN A 161 -19.54 4.35 7.69
N GLY A 162 -18.84 3.42 8.34
CA GLY A 162 -19.36 2.71 9.51
C GLY A 162 -19.67 3.65 10.68
N LEU A 163 -18.88 4.70 10.89
CA LEU A 163 -19.15 5.73 11.88
C LEU A 163 -20.33 6.62 11.45
N LEU A 164 -20.42 6.97 10.18
CA LEU A 164 -21.54 7.76 9.63
C LEU A 164 -22.87 7.06 9.82
N ILE A 165 -22.93 5.76 9.50
CA ILE A 165 -24.11 4.92 9.72
C ILE A 165 -24.52 4.94 11.20
N LYS A 166 -23.55 4.77 12.10
CA LYS A 166 -23.80 4.73 13.53
C LYS A 166 -24.35 6.05 14.08
N GLU A 167 -23.85 7.18 13.62
CA GLU A 167 -24.19 8.50 14.15
C GLU A 167 -25.42 9.12 13.47
N THR A 168 -25.64 8.85 12.17
CA THR A 168 -26.67 9.53 11.38
C THR A 168 -27.71 8.59 10.78
N GLY A 169 -27.45 7.29 10.76
CA GLY A 169 -28.27 6.30 10.04
C GLY A 169 -28.10 6.36 8.50
N LEU A 170 -27.24 7.23 7.98
CA LEU A 170 -26.97 7.37 6.55
C LEU A 170 -25.73 6.56 6.16
N SER A 171 -25.76 5.92 5.00
CA SER A 171 -24.60 5.22 4.42
C SER A 171 -24.21 5.85 3.09
N LEU A 172 -22.92 5.88 2.82
CA LEU A 172 -22.41 6.24 1.49
C LEU A 172 -22.62 5.08 0.51
N GLU A 173 -22.97 5.42 -0.74
CA GLU A 173 -23.01 4.43 -1.82
C GLU A 173 -21.58 4.09 -2.29
N LEU A 174 -21.42 2.92 -2.93
CA LEU A 174 -20.11 2.41 -3.37
C LEU A 174 -19.31 3.42 -4.21
N PHE A 175 -19.97 4.13 -5.12
CA PHE A 175 -19.36 5.07 -6.06
C PHE A 175 -19.62 6.55 -5.72
N GLU A 176 -20.22 6.85 -4.59
CA GLU A 176 -20.49 8.24 -4.21
C GLU A 176 -19.21 9.07 -4.10
N LEU A 177 -18.13 8.45 -3.59
CA LEU A 177 -16.82 9.07 -3.53
C LEU A 177 -16.17 9.29 -4.90
N ALA A 178 -16.62 8.62 -5.95
CA ALA A 178 -16.05 8.74 -7.31
C ALA A 178 -16.17 10.16 -7.88
N TRP A 179 -17.20 10.92 -7.50
CA TRP A 179 -17.37 12.30 -7.95
C TRP A 179 -16.19 13.21 -7.58
N VAL A 180 -15.51 12.93 -6.48
CA VAL A 180 -14.32 13.66 -6.03
C VAL A 180 -13.06 12.85 -6.36
N GLY A 181 -13.10 11.54 -6.14
CA GLY A 181 -11.95 10.65 -6.32
C GLY A 181 -11.45 10.58 -7.76
N VAL A 182 -12.34 10.46 -8.75
CA VAL A 182 -11.94 10.38 -10.18
C VAL A 182 -11.26 11.67 -10.66
N PRO A 183 -11.80 12.88 -10.44
CA PRO A 183 -11.09 14.11 -10.77
C PRO A 183 -9.70 14.22 -10.11
N ILE A 184 -9.58 13.87 -8.83
CA ILE A 184 -8.29 13.87 -8.13
C ILE A 184 -7.34 12.84 -8.75
N MET A 185 -7.80 11.63 -9.03
CA MET A 185 -7.01 10.60 -9.69
C MET A 185 -6.46 11.08 -11.05
N LEU A 186 -7.29 11.72 -11.85
CA LEU A 186 -6.86 12.29 -13.15
C LEU A 186 -5.82 13.39 -12.96
N LEU A 187 -6.00 14.29 -12.00
CA LEU A 187 -5.00 15.32 -11.66
C LEU A 187 -3.67 14.71 -11.24
N VAL A 188 -3.70 13.67 -10.41
CA VAL A 188 -2.50 12.92 -9.97
C VAL A 188 -1.82 12.28 -11.18
N PHE A 189 -2.57 11.67 -12.09
CA PHE A 189 -2.01 11.07 -13.30
C PHE A 189 -1.31 12.12 -14.17
N VAL A 190 -1.99 13.23 -14.44
CA VAL A 190 -1.42 14.35 -15.21
C VAL A 190 -0.17 14.89 -14.52
N PHE A 191 -0.23 15.12 -13.20
CA PHE A 191 0.92 15.62 -12.45
C PHE A 191 2.12 14.67 -12.53
N ILE A 192 1.91 13.36 -12.39
CA ILE A 192 3.00 12.39 -12.49
C ILE A 192 3.56 12.32 -13.90
N LEU A 193 2.72 12.27 -14.93
CA LEU A 193 3.18 12.18 -16.31
C LEU A 193 4.04 13.38 -16.72
N PHE A 194 3.66 14.58 -16.30
CA PHE A 194 4.43 15.80 -16.60
C PHE A 194 5.58 16.03 -15.62
N GLY A 195 5.36 15.81 -14.33
CA GLY A 195 6.32 16.09 -13.26
C GLY A 195 7.44 15.04 -13.15
N SER A 196 7.19 13.80 -13.58
CA SER A 196 8.12 12.69 -13.38
C SER A 196 9.50 12.92 -14.01
N LYS A 197 9.57 13.64 -15.11
CA LYS A 197 10.84 13.95 -15.79
C LYS A 197 11.77 14.82 -14.94
N TRP A 198 11.22 15.68 -14.10
CA TRP A 198 11.97 16.68 -13.33
C TRP A 198 12.09 16.26 -11.85
N LEU A 199 11.05 15.62 -11.29
CA LEU A 199 10.98 15.29 -9.88
C LEU A 199 11.51 13.90 -9.53
N LEU A 200 11.53 12.95 -10.50
CA LEU A 200 11.97 11.59 -10.26
C LEU A 200 13.37 11.33 -10.82
N PRO A 201 14.42 11.36 -9.97
CA PRO A 201 15.77 11.05 -10.40
C PRO A 201 15.91 9.57 -10.78
N GLU A 202 16.75 9.31 -11.76
CA GLU A 202 17.17 7.93 -12.06
C GLU A 202 18.13 7.47 -10.95
N ARG A 203 17.65 6.53 -10.13
CA ARG A 203 18.51 5.84 -9.18
C ARG A 203 18.78 4.43 -9.70
N VAL A 204 20.01 4.11 -9.93
CA VAL A 204 20.45 2.73 -10.17
C VAL A 204 20.41 2.03 -8.81
N PRO A 205 19.67 0.92 -8.64
CA PRO A 205 19.70 0.18 -7.39
C PRO A 205 21.14 -0.21 -7.04
N ALA A 206 21.56 0.00 -5.80
CA ALA A 206 22.89 -0.37 -5.35
C ALA A 206 23.17 -1.88 -5.56
N ILE A 207 22.14 -2.69 -5.55
CA ILE A 207 22.20 -4.15 -5.78
C ILE A 207 22.55 -4.50 -7.24
N SER A 208 22.21 -3.66 -8.24
CA SER A 208 22.56 -3.93 -9.63
C SER A 208 24.07 -3.75 -9.93
N ARG A 209 24.83 -3.14 -9.02
CA ARG A 209 26.30 -3.09 -9.11
C ARG A 209 27.00 -4.39 -8.68
N TYR A 210 26.28 -5.26 -7.96
CA TYR A 210 26.82 -6.53 -7.47
C TYR A 210 26.22 -7.76 -8.18
N ASP A 211 25.23 -7.55 -9.06
CA ASP A 211 24.56 -8.66 -9.79
C ASP A 211 25.18 -8.95 -11.16
N ASP A 212 26.32 -8.37 -11.48
CA ASP A 212 27.10 -8.83 -12.63
C ASP A 212 27.90 -10.06 -12.20
N ALA A 213 27.23 -11.22 -12.24
CA ALA A 213 27.81 -12.53 -11.98
C ALA A 213 29.00 -12.87 -12.92
N ARG A 214 29.35 -11.95 -13.81
CA ARG A 214 30.51 -12.06 -14.73
C ARG A 214 31.78 -11.43 -14.17
N GLU A 215 31.70 -10.67 -13.07
CA GLU A 215 32.88 -10.04 -12.43
C GLU A 215 33.50 -10.90 -11.33
N TYR A 216 32.92 -12.03 -10.97
CA TYR A 216 33.60 -12.99 -10.10
C TYR A 216 34.47 -13.92 -10.93
N THR A 217 35.63 -13.49 -11.31
CA THR A 217 36.74 -14.38 -11.72
C THR A 217 37.20 -15.12 -10.47
N VAL A 218 36.78 -16.35 -10.31
CA VAL A 218 37.34 -17.26 -9.31
C VAL A 218 38.57 -17.89 -9.93
N GLU A 219 39.76 -17.48 -9.52
CA GLU A 219 41.01 -18.23 -9.81
C GLU A 219 40.99 -19.52 -8.96
N MET A 220 40.67 -20.63 -9.59
CA MET A 220 40.86 -21.93 -8.97
C MET A 220 42.30 -22.40 -9.24
N LEU A 221 43.13 -22.38 -8.20
CA LEU A 221 44.42 -23.08 -8.19
C LEU A 221 44.12 -24.59 -8.05
N VAL A 222 44.28 -25.32 -9.12
CA VAL A 222 44.26 -26.79 -9.09
C VAL A 222 45.59 -27.27 -8.54
N ASP A 223 45.58 -27.80 -7.33
CA ASP A 223 46.80 -28.39 -6.72
C ASP A 223 47.13 -29.73 -7.44
N HIS A 224 48.40 -29.90 -7.77
CA HIS A 224 48.91 -31.11 -8.41
C HIS A 224 48.69 -32.32 -7.48
N GLY A 225 47.62 -33.05 -7.68
CA GLY A 225 47.19 -34.18 -6.85
C GLY A 225 45.67 -34.31 -6.66
N SER A 226 44.89 -33.38 -7.21
CA SER A 226 43.43 -33.48 -7.19
C SER A 226 42.92 -34.46 -8.24
N VAL A 227 41.81 -35.12 -7.95
CA VAL A 227 41.16 -36.17 -8.80
C VAL A 227 40.69 -35.61 -10.17
N LEU A 228 41.01 -34.37 -10.48
CA LEU A 228 40.68 -33.68 -11.74
C LEU A 228 41.90 -33.43 -12.64
N SER A 229 43.07 -34.03 -12.35
CA SER A 229 44.25 -34.03 -13.23
C SER A 229 44.22 -35.18 -14.22
#